data_a10eecc659adad8f79fac50fe5573770
#
_entry.id   a10eecc659adad8f79fac50fe5573770
#
_cell.length_a   1.000
_cell.length_b   1.000
_cell.length_c   1.000
_cell.angle_alpha   90.00
_cell.angle_beta   90.00
_cell.angle_gamma   90.00
#
_symmetry.space_group_name_H-M   'P 1'
#
loop_
_entity.id
_entity.type
_entity.pdbx_description
1 polymer ?
#
loop_
_entity_poly.entity_id
_entity_poly.type
_entity_poly.pdbx_seq_one_letter_code
_entity_poly.pdbx_strand_id
1 'polypeptide(L)'
;MKPQLKLDGWVTRDSDGYIKFHTSEPYPIDKKEINYRNAEHPCVSMERAWASRERSFYITQDNDDSFPAELEDEPRKATIELWME
;
A
#
# COMPACT_ATOMS: atom_id res chain seq x y z
N MET A 1 18.83 -15.94 16.98
CA MET A 1 18.17 -15.04 16.06
C MET A 1 18.53 -13.60 16.39
N LYS A 2 18.84 -12.82 15.37
CA LYS A 2 19.24 -11.43 15.57
C LYS A 2 18.04 -10.54 15.79
N PRO A 3 18.25 -9.38 16.41
CA PRO A 3 17.19 -8.40 16.53
C PRO A 3 16.69 -8.00 15.16
N GLN A 4 15.45 -7.73 15.12
CA GLN A 4 14.75 -7.37 13.92
C GLN A 4 14.30 -5.91 14.00
N LEU A 5 14.04 -5.37 12.85
CA LEU A 5 13.42 -4.07 12.75
C LEU A 5 11.90 -4.26 12.75
N LYS A 6 11.21 -3.47 13.57
CA LYS A 6 9.76 -3.42 13.57
C LYS A 6 9.33 -2.07 13.01
N LEU A 7 8.42 -2.10 12.07
CA LEU A 7 7.86 -0.88 11.48
C LEU A 7 6.36 -0.87 11.72
N ASP A 8 5.91 0.14 12.43
CA ASP A 8 4.48 0.39 12.63
C ASP A 8 3.98 1.26 11.48
N GLY A 9 2.80 0.93 10.99
CA GLY A 9 2.24 1.69 9.88
C GLY A 9 0.84 1.25 9.53
N TRP A 10 0.52 1.29 8.24
CA TRP A 10 -0.82 0.99 7.75
C TRP A 10 -0.72 0.09 6.53
N VAL A 11 -1.71 -0.78 6.40
CA VAL A 11 -1.87 -1.64 5.23
C VAL A 11 -3.07 -1.16 4.45
N THR A 12 -2.91 -1.07 3.14
CA THR A 12 -3.98 -0.67 2.23
C THR A 12 -4.04 -1.60 1.04
N ARG A 13 -5.15 -1.53 0.32
CA ARG A 13 -5.33 -2.25 -0.92
C ARG A 13 -5.76 -1.26 -2.00
N ASP A 14 -5.03 -1.23 -3.10
CA ASP A 14 -5.40 -0.42 -4.26
C ASP A 14 -6.51 -1.12 -5.06
N SER A 15 -7.20 -0.38 -5.91
CA SER A 15 -8.31 -0.97 -6.68
C SER A 15 -7.89 -2.05 -7.66
N ASP A 16 -6.60 -2.15 -7.96
CA ASP A 16 -6.05 -3.23 -8.77
C ASP A 16 -5.73 -4.50 -7.98
N GLY A 17 -5.92 -4.46 -6.65
CA GLY A 17 -5.71 -5.60 -5.77
C GLY A 17 -4.36 -5.66 -5.09
N TYR A 18 -3.43 -4.79 -5.44
CA TYR A 18 -2.10 -4.79 -4.81
C TYR A 18 -2.17 -4.26 -3.38
N ILE A 19 -1.40 -4.89 -2.51
CA ILE A 19 -1.34 -4.55 -1.09
C ILE A 19 -0.10 -3.72 -0.83
N LYS A 20 -0.30 -2.57 -0.16
CA LYS A 20 0.80 -1.68 0.22
C LYS A 20 0.91 -1.55 1.72
N PHE A 21 2.12 -1.28 2.17
CA PHE A 21 2.38 -0.85 3.54
C PHE A 21 2.89 0.59 3.50
N HIS A 22 2.36 1.42 4.40
CA HIS A 22 2.72 2.84 4.49
C HIS A 22 3.29 3.13 5.87
N THR A 23 4.37 3.88 5.92
CA THR A 23 5.00 4.28 7.18
C THR A 23 4.39 5.54 7.78
N SER A 24 3.55 6.25 7.02
CA SER A 24 2.74 7.37 7.51
C SER A 24 1.30 7.14 7.13
N GLU A 25 0.39 7.88 7.76
CA GLU A 25 -1.04 7.68 7.54
C GLU A 25 -1.41 7.86 6.07
N PRO A 26 -2.03 6.85 5.45
CA PRO A 26 -2.39 6.94 4.04
C PRO A 26 -3.65 7.76 3.82
N TYR A 27 -3.77 8.30 2.61
CA TYR A 27 -4.95 9.00 2.16
C TYR A 27 -5.32 8.50 0.77
N PRO A 28 -6.61 8.54 0.40
CA PRO A 28 -7.03 8.01 -0.89
C PRO A 28 -6.74 9.01 -2.01
N ILE A 29 -6.40 8.47 -3.18
CA ILE A 29 -6.28 9.26 -4.39
C ILE A 29 -7.13 8.63 -5.49
N ASP A 30 -7.71 9.47 -6.34
CA ASP A 30 -8.57 9.02 -7.42
C ASP A 30 -7.76 8.79 -8.70
N LYS A 31 -8.45 8.34 -9.75
CA LYS A 31 -7.83 8.04 -11.04
C LYS A 31 -7.10 9.26 -11.62
N LYS A 32 -7.67 10.44 -11.47
CA LYS A 32 -7.07 11.67 -11.99
C LYS A 32 -5.72 11.95 -11.33
N GLU A 33 -5.67 11.84 -10.00
CA GLU A 33 -4.44 12.06 -9.26
C GLU A 33 -3.42 10.97 -9.53
N ILE A 34 -3.86 9.72 -9.64
CA ILE A 34 -2.98 8.60 -9.99
C ILE A 34 -2.28 8.86 -11.31
N ASN A 35 -3.03 9.26 -12.32
CA ASN A 35 -2.47 9.52 -13.65
C ASN A 35 -1.60 10.77 -13.68
N TYR A 36 -1.92 11.77 -12.87
CA TYR A 36 -1.08 12.94 -12.72
C TYR A 36 0.30 12.58 -12.17
N ARG A 37 0.33 11.73 -11.14
CA ARG A 37 1.58 11.29 -10.52
C ARG A 37 2.40 10.37 -11.43
N ASN A 38 1.73 9.66 -12.32
CA ASN A 38 2.35 8.70 -13.23
C ASN A 38 2.17 9.14 -14.69
N ALA A 39 2.43 10.44 -14.97
CA ALA A 39 2.15 11.02 -16.28
C ALA A 39 2.86 10.32 -17.43
N GLU A 40 4.05 9.75 -17.20
CA GLU A 40 4.80 9.04 -18.24
C GLU A 40 4.26 7.63 -18.49
N HIS A 41 3.60 7.03 -17.48
CA HIS A 41 3.08 5.67 -17.55
C HIS A 41 1.70 5.61 -16.90
N PRO A 42 0.69 6.25 -17.52
CA PRO A 42 -0.64 6.30 -16.92
C PRO A 42 -1.24 4.90 -16.79
N CYS A 43 -1.84 4.65 -15.63
CA CYS A 43 -2.53 3.39 -15.36
C CYS A 43 -4.02 3.56 -15.58
N VAL A 44 -4.52 3.15 -16.74
CA VAL A 44 -5.92 3.37 -17.10
C VAL A 44 -6.89 2.46 -16.38
N SER A 45 -6.40 1.36 -15.81
CA SER A 45 -7.26 0.39 -15.12
C SER A 45 -7.42 0.66 -13.63
N MET A 46 -6.64 1.56 -13.05
CA MET A 46 -6.70 1.84 -11.62
C MET A 46 -7.64 3.00 -11.34
N GLU A 47 -8.69 2.72 -10.57
CA GLU A 47 -9.70 3.72 -10.23
C GLU A 47 -9.38 4.45 -8.94
N ARG A 48 -8.77 3.76 -7.98
CA ARG A 48 -8.41 4.33 -6.69
C ARG A 48 -7.11 3.71 -6.21
N ALA A 49 -6.34 4.52 -5.49
CA ALA A 49 -5.14 4.04 -4.83
C ALA A 49 -4.97 4.78 -3.51
N TRP A 50 -4.05 4.29 -2.70
CA TRP A 50 -3.69 4.91 -1.44
C TRP A 50 -2.29 5.46 -1.55
N ALA A 51 -2.11 6.69 -1.06
CA ALA A 51 -0.81 7.35 -1.03
C ALA A 51 -0.51 7.79 0.39
N SER A 52 0.75 8.12 0.65
CA SER A 52 1.16 8.64 1.96
C SER A 52 2.30 9.63 1.77
N ARG A 53 2.54 10.46 2.80
CA ARG A 53 3.58 11.49 2.73
C ARG A 53 4.97 10.90 2.77
N GLU A 54 5.14 9.81 3.49
CA GLU A 54 6.40 9.12 3.59
C GLU A 54 6.43 7.92 2.65
N ARG A 55 7.22 6.93 2.99
CA ARG A 55 7.40 5.79 2.11
C ARG A 55 6.24 4.81 2.14
N SER A 56 5.94 4.27 0.99
CA SER A 56 5.07 3.11 0.88
C SER A 56 5.75 2.09 -0.02
N PHE A 57 5.43 0.82 0.19
CA PHE A 57 5.97 -0.24 -0.65
C PHE A 57 4.96 -1.37 -0.75
N TYR A 58 5.05 -2.11 -1.82
CA TYR A 58 4.17 -3.25 -2.05
C TYR A 58 4.60 -4.42 -1.19
N ILE A 59 3.62 -5.03 -0.54
CA ILE A 59 3.82 -6.27 0.21
C ILE A 59 3.69 -7.47 -0.73
N THR A 60 2.74 -7.38 -1.66
CA THR A 60 2.52 -8.44 -2.65
C THR A 60 2.62 -7.86 -4.04
N GLN A 61 2.97 -8.71 -4.99
CA GLN A 61 3.00 -8.33 -6.40
C GLN A 61 1.74 -8.76 -7.13
N ASP A 62 0.94 -9.61 -6.49
CA ASP A 62 -0.28 -10.13 -7.07
C ASP A 62 -1.43 -9.95 -6.10
N ASN A 63 -2.63 -10.08 -6.63
CA ASN A 63 -3.84 -10.05 -5.81
C ASN A 63 -3.82 -11.24 -4.85
N ASP A 64 -3.76 -10.96 -3.56
CA ASP A 64 -3.65 -11.99 -2.53
C ASP A 64 -4.90 -12.01 -1.67
N ASP A 65 -5.66 -13.10 -1.78
CA ASP A 65 -6.92 -13.27 -1.04
C ASP A 65 -6.74 -13.44 0.45
N SER A 66 -5.50 -13.63 0.93
CA SER A 66 -5.24 -13.68 2.37
C SER A 66 -5.43 -12.34 3.06
N PHE A 67 -5.47 -11.24 2.29
CA PHE A 67 -5.72 -9.91 2.82
C PHE A 67 -7.18 -9.52 2.65
N PRO A 68 -7.80 -8.88 3.66
CA PRO A 68 -9.21 -8.50 3.57
C PRO A 68 -9.50 -7.51 2.42
N ALA A 69 -10.61 -7.73 1.74
CA ALA A 69 -11.03 -6.81 0.68
C ALA A 69 -11.33 -5.40 1.21
N GLU A 70 -11.70 -5.30 2.47
CA GLU A 70 -12.03 -4.03 3.13
C GLU A 70 -10.85 -3.06 3.19
N LEU A 71 -9.63 -3.56 2.99
CA LEU A 71 -8.45 -2.70 2.92
C LEU A 71 -8.49 -1.73 1.74
N GLU A 72 -9.33 -2.01 0.74
CA GLU A 72 -9.54 -1.09 -0.37
C GLU A 72 -10.31 0.15 0.06
N ASP A 73 -11.20 -0.01 1.04
CA ASP A 73 -12.05 1.08 1.54
C ASP A 73 -11.47 1.75 2.77
N GLU A 74 -10.68 1.05 3.55
CA GLU A 74 -10.21 1.55 4.83
C GLU A 74 -8.84 0.98 5.19
N PRO A 75 -7.85 1.85 5.40
CA PRO A 75 -6.53 1.40 5.88
C PRO A 75 -6.63 0.80 7.28
N ARG A 76 -5.78 -0.18 7.55
CA ARG A 76 -5.68 -0.76 8.90
C ARG A 76 -4.27 -0.62 9.43
N LYS A 77 -4.16 -0.32 10.70
CA LYS A 77 -2.86 -0.29 11.37
C LYS A 77 -2.27 -1.69 11.43
N ALA A 78 -0.97 -1.76 11.18
CA ALA A 78 -0.26 -3.03 11.18
C ALA A 78 1.21 -2.78 11.53
N THR A 79 1.87 -3.85 11.93
CA THR A 79 3.30 -3.83 12.22
C THR A 79 3.97 -4.88 11.35
N ILE A 80 5.06 -4.49 10.67
CA ILE A 80 5.90 -5.48 9.99
C ILE A 80 7.16 -5.71 10.78
N GLU A 81 7.63 -6.95 10.75
CA GLU A 81 8.90 -7.33 11.36
C GLU A 81 9.86 -7.79 10.27
N LEU A 82 11.06 -7.25 10.28
CA LEU A 82 12.13 -7.64 9.39
C LEU A 82 13.17 -8.40 10.20
N TRP A 83 13.45 -9.62 9.79
CA TRP A 83 14.40 -10.50 10.46
C TRP A 83 15.74 -10.42 9.73
N MET A 84 16.79 -10.22 10.50
CA MET A 84 18.15 -10.15 9.95
C MET A 84 19.00 -11.28 10.52
N GLU A 85 19.82 -11.81 9.68
CA GLU A 85 20.77 -12.86 10.08
C GLU A 85 22.12 -12.29 10.44
#